data_447014927acc311c20b822dba3124931
#
_entry.id   447014927acc311c20b822dba3124931
#
_cell.length_a   1.000
_cell.length_b   1.000
_cell.length_c   1.000
_cell.angle_alpha   90.00
_cell.angle_beta   90.00
_cell.angle_gamma   90.00
#
_symmetry.space_group_name_H-M   'P 1'
#
loop_
_entity.id
_entity.type
_entity.pdbx_description
1 polymer ?
#
loop_
_entity_poly.entity_id
_entity_poly.type
_entity_poly.pdbx_seq_one_letter_code
_entity_poly.pdbx_strand_id
1 'polypeptide(L)'
;MSRVLSRIVLISAICLLGSVNNVYAQVNSYTQTNLVSDTAGVAKVTDTNLSNPWGISFFPGAGNPFWISDNNSGVSTLYDAQGNIQTLVVKIPPPGGVAAVSTPSGTVANGTQGFQVTSGGTTGPSLFIFDTEDGTISGWNGNGTNAALAVDNSQGGAGAVYKGLALITNSTGTFLLAANFRSPALEVYDANFQLAHLTGAFLDPNLPAGFVPFGVHVLGSQVVVTYALQDAPKHDPVNAPGNGFVSLFDLNGNFVRRVASNGNLNSPWGAVIAPAGFGAFGGDLLVGNFGDGTINAFDLASGNLIGQLQDANGQAIVNLSLWDMVFGAGGTGDPNTLYFTSGLTDEMHGLFATLTANATPPPASADFSIATSPTSATVTPGQSTTITVTLGSLDGFAAATTLSCSGLPTLTTCAFSPSSVSPQAGASATSTLTIATKPVGYNPQVLRGMGSIFWGTMSALGLLGLVLTQKWRNRPAGRGGVVRSFAMAFALCLVLGVVVTIGGCGYNASSASSTGTPAGTTTIMVTATSGALSHSTGVTLTVQ
;
A
#
# COMPACT_ATOMS: atom_id res chain seq x y z
N MET A 1 65.52 13.99 19.92
CA MET A 1 64.67 15.17 20.06
C MET A 1 63.34 14.86 19.38
N SER A 2 62.40 14.42 20.18
CA SER A 2 61.09 13.91 19.77
C SER A 2 60.06 15.04 19.88
N ARG A 3 59.25 15.28 18.84
CA ARG A 3 58.02 16.08 18.93
C ARG A 3 56.82 15.16 18.78
N VAL A 4 56.12 14.95 19.88
CA VAL A 4 54.83 14.28 19.93
C VAL A 4 53.74 15.31 19.54
N LEU A 5 53.05 15.11 18.40
CA LEU A 5 51.84 15.84 18.05
C LEU A 5 50.62 15.07 18.56
N SER A 6 49.98 15.63 19.57
CA SER A 6 48.67 15.16 20.05
C SER A 6 47.59 15.58 19.10
N ARG A 7 46.90 14.65 18.44
CA ARG A 7 45.68 14.89 17.64
C ARG A 7 44.46 14.81 18.54
N ILE A 8 43.83 15.92 18.74
CA ILE A 8 42.49 15.97 19.34
C ILE A 8 41.48 15.55 18.26
N VAL A 9 40.84 14.40 18.46
CA VAL A 9 39.72 13.95 17.64
C VAL A 9 38.46 14.58 18.21
N LEU A 10 37.90 15.54 17.46
CA LEU A 10 36.59 16.13 17.73
C LEU A 10 35.51 15.18 17.18
N ILE A 11 34.87 14.40 18.06
CA ILE A 11 33.73 13.59 17.68
C ILE A 11 32.50 14.50 17.66
N SER A 12 32.11 14.95 16.44
CA SER A 12 30.82 15.56 16.20
C SER A 12 29.74 14.47 16.16
N ALA A 13 28.98 14.34 17.22
CA ALA A 13 27.75 13.54 17.21
C ALA A 13 26.72 14.23 16.33
N ILE A 14 26.65 13.83 15.05
CA ILE A 14 25.55 14.16 14.17
C ILE A 14 24.36 13.29 14.61
N CYS A 15 23.40 13.88 15.33
CA CYS A 15 22.08 13.29 15.48
C CYS A 15 21.42 13.24 14.09
N LEU A 16 21.55 12.11 13.40
CA LEU A 16 20.65 11.77 12.31
C LEU A 16 19.26 11.56 12.94
N LEU A 17 18.43 12.58 12.89
CA LEU A 17 17.00 12.42 12.96
C LEU A 17 16.57 11.71 11.68
N GLY A 18 16.74 10.40 11.65
CA GLY A 18 16.09 9.54 10.66
C GLY A 18 14.59 9.69 10.88
N SER A 19 13.90 10.37 9.96
CA SER A 19 12.47 10.23 9.82
C SER A 19 12.21 8.75 9.56
N VAL A 20 11.73 8.03 10.56
CA VAL A 20 11.19 6.67 10.38
C VAL A 20 9.94 6.89 9.54
N ASN A 21 10.08 6.81 8.22
CA ASN A 21 8.93 6.63 7.36
C ASN A 21 8.37 5.26 7.76
N ASN A 22 7.28 5.24 8.49
CA ASN A 22 6.50 4.04 8.68
C ASN A 22 5.99 3.65 7.29
N VAL A 23 6.68 2.74 6.63
CA VAL A 23 6.19 2.07 5.43
C VAL A 23 5.10 1.13 5.94
N TYR A 24 3.87 1.61 5.93
CA TYR A 24 2.73 0.74 6.16
C TYR A 24 2.66 -0.23 4.99
N ALA A 25 2.60 -1.53 5.28
CA ALA A 25 2.35 -2.54 4.28
C ALA A 25 1.01 -2.21 3.60
N GLN A 26 1.02 -2.07 2.27
CA GLN A 26 -0.21 -1.85 1.53
C GLN A 26 -1.11 -3.06 1.69
N VAL A 27 -2.42 -2.83 1.85
CA VAL A 27 -3.38 -3.91 2.03
C VAL A 27 -3.55 -4.65 0.71
N ASN A 28 -3.45 -5.97 0.74
CA ASN A 28 -3.82 -6.83 -0.39
C ASN A 28 -5.35 -6.88 -0.48
N SER A 29 -5.91 -5.87 -1.13
CA SER A 29 -7.36 -5.73 -1.29
C SER A 29 -7.66 -4.97 -2.58
N TYR A 30 -8.49 -5.58 -3.43
CA TYR A 30 -8.83 -5.06 -4.76
C TYR A 30 -10.35 -5.10 -4.95
N THR A 31 -10.85 -4.16 -5.75
CA THR A 31 -12.26 -4.10 -6.18
C THR A 31 -12.35 -4.45 -7.65
N GLN A 32 -13.19 -5.43 -7.99
CA GLN A 32 -13.53 -5.79 -9.35
C GLN A 32 -14.73 -4.98 -9.84
N THR A 33 -14.64 -4.49 -11.07
CA THR A 33 -15.76 -3.86 -11.80
C THR A 33 -15.95 -4.55 -13.14
N ASN A 34 -17.09 -5.20 -13.33
CA ASN A 34 -17.45 -5.84 -14.58
C ASN A 34 -17.95 -4.77 -15.55
N LEU A 35 -17.22 -4.57 -16.66
CA LEU A 35 -17.49 -3.52 -17.65
C LEU A 35 -18.45 -4.01 -18.72
N VAL A 36 -18.10 -5.11 -19.39
CA VAL A 36 -18.86 -5.69 -20.51
C VAL A 36 -18.96 -7.20 -20.36
N SER A 37 -20.11 -7.76 -20.71
CA SER A 37 -20.32 -9.22 -20.82
C SER A 37 -21.31 -9.51 -21.94
N ASP A 38 -21.25 -10.68 -22.55
CA ASP A 38 -22.28 -11.16 -23.47
C ASP A 38 -23.56 -11.60 -22.74
N THR A 39 -23.48 -11.79 -21.41
CA THR A 39 -24.60 -12.22 -20.57
C THR A 39 -25.20 -11.03 -19.84
N ALA A 40 -26.51 -10.82 -20.04
CA ALA A 40 -27.25 -9.72 -19.41
C ALA A 40 -27.20 -9.81 -17.86
N GLY A 41 -26.94 -8.66 -17.21
CA GLY A 41 -26.88 -8.55 -15.75
C GLY A 41 -25.56 -8.98 -15.10
N VAL A 42 -24.60 -9.49 -15.86
CA VAL A 42 -23.25 -9.84 -15.37
C VAL A 42 -22.35 -8.61 -15.31
N ALA A 43 -22.46 -7.70 -16.26
CA ALA A 43 -21.68 -6.49 -16.36
C ALA A 43 -22.54 -5.25 -16.59
N LYS A 44 -21.92 -4.06 -16.55
CA LYS A 44 -22.58 -2.77 -16.81
C LYS A 44 -23.15 -2.68 -18.23
N VAL A 45 -22.44 -3.23 -19.21
CA VAL A 45 -22.79 -3.22 -20.62
C VAL A 45 -22.95 -4.67 -21.11
N THR A 46 -23.93 -4.92 -21.97
CA THR A 46 -24.10 -6.22 -22.62
C THR A 46 -23.74 -6.10 -24.09
N ASP A 47 -22.79 -6.93 -24.57
CA ASP A 47 -22.42 -7.08 -25.97
C ASP A 47 -22.29 -8.57 -26.33
N THR A 48 -23.20 -9.07 -27.15
CA THR A 48 -23.26 -10.47 -27.55
C THR A 48 -22.06 -10.93 -28.39
N ASN A 49 -21.23 -10.01 -28.89
CA ASN A 49 -20.00 -10.34 -29.60
C ASN A 49 -18.87 -10.71 -28.64
N LEU A 50 -18.88 -10.22 -27.38
CA LEU A 50 -17.83 -10.50 -26.40
C LEU A 50 -17.98 -11.92 -25.85
N SER A 51 -17.80 -12.93 -26.69
CA SER A 51 -17.95 -14.34 -26.31
C SER A 51 -16.60 -15.04 -26.27
N ASN A 52 -16.22 -15.57 -25.09
CA ASN A 52 -14.90 -16.10 -24.77
C ASN A 52 -13.77 -15.15 -25.20
N PRO A 53 -13.67 -13.94 -24.59
CA PRO A 53 -12.64 -12.96 -24.94
C PRO A 53 -11.28 -13.37 -24.39
N TRP A 54 -10.25 -13.37 -25.28
CA TRP A 54 -8.87 -13.75 -24.95
C TRP A 54 -7.94 -12.52 -24.88
N GLY A 55 -7.15 -12.27 -25.92
CA GLY A 55 -6.13 -11.23 -25.96
C GLY A 55 -6.67 -9.81 -25.93
N ILE A 56 -5.95 -8.92 -25.28
CA ILE A 56 -6.22 -7.46 -25.23
C ILE A 56 -5.03 -6.73 -25.82
N SER A 57 -5.28 -5.82 -26.77
CA SER A 57 -4.24 -4.91 -27.24
C SER A 57 -4.80 -3.49 -27.43
N PHE A 58 -3.92 -2.49 -27.44
CA PHE A 58 -4.31 -1.11 -27.70
C PHE A 58 -3.11 -0.26 -28.07
N PHE A 59 -3.34 0.84 -28.78
CA PHE A 59 -2.36 1.92 -28.87
C PHE A 59 -2.54 2.87 -27.70
N PRO A 60 -1.49 3.15 -26.90
CA PRO A 60 -1.58 4.14 -25.85
C PRO A 60 -1.96 5.52 -26.41
N GLY A 61 -3.03 6.14 -25.90
CA GLY A 61 -3.49 7.44 -26.35
C GLY A 61 -4.90 7.76 -25.85
N ALA A 62 -5.14 9.02 -25.49
CA ALA A 62 -6.46 9.45 -25.03
C ALA A 62 -7.55 9.19 -26.10
N GLY A 63 -8.60 8.47 -25.71
CA GLY A 63 -9.69 8.09 -26.58
C GLY A 63 -9.47 6.84 -27.44
N ASN A 64 -8.29 6.23 -27.40
CA ASN A 64 -8.06 4.95 -28.06
C ASN A 64 -8.73 3.82 -27.27
N PRO A 65 -9.43 2.88 -27.96
CA PRO A 65 -10.08 1.76 -27.31
C PRO A 65 -9.12 0.59 -27.04
N PHE A 66 -9.52 -0.30 -26.15
CA PHE A 66 -9.03 -1.66 -26.05
C PHE A 66 -9.63 -2.50 -27.18
N TRP A 67 -8.79 -3.30 -27.83
CA TRP A 67 -9.13 -4.29 -28.85
C TRP A 67 -9.08 -5.66 -28.23
N ILE A 68 -10.14 -6.43 -28.34
CA ILE A 68 -10.29 -7.74 -27.72
C ILE A 68 -10.52 -8.79 -28.78
N SER A 69 -9.82 -9.91 -28.71
CA SER A 69 -10.04 -11.09 -29.54
C SER A 69 -11.17 -11.92 -28.94
N ASP A 70 -12.30 -12.04 -29.62
CA ASP A 70 -13.48 -12.78 -29.16
C ASP A 70 -13.52 -14.14 -29.84
N ASN A 71 -13.04 -15.16 -29.13
CA ASN A 71 -12.73 -16.49 -29.68
C ASN A 71 -13.97 -17.16 -30.29
N ASN A 72 -15.11 -17.18 -29.57
CA ASN A 72 -16.30 -17.89 -30.05
C ASN A 72 -17.07 -17.15 -31.13
N SER A 73 -16.95 -15.82 -31.21
CA SER A 73 -17.65 -15.00 -32.23
C SER A 73 -16.81 -14.73 -33.49
N GLY A 74 -15.51 -15.02 -33.45
CA GLY A 74 -14.61 -14.87 -34.59
C GLY A 74 -14.36 -13.42 -34.99
N VAL A 75 -14.44 -12.50 -34.04
CA VAL A 75 -14.28 -11.06 -34.26
C VAL A 75 -13.28 -10.45 -33.28
N SER A 76 -12.95 -9.20 -33.53
CA SER A 76 -12.38 -8.34 -32.49
C SER A 76 -13.36 -7.21 -32.19
N THR A 77 -13.74 -7.07 -30.94
CA THR A 77 -14.55 -5.98 -30.41
C THR A 77 -13.71 -4.90 -29.77
N LEU A 78 -14.26 -3.69 -29.66
CA LEU A 78 -13.55 -2.53 -29.18
C LEU A 78 -14.35 -1.82 -28.08
N TYR A 79 -13.67 -1.53 -26.96
CA TYR A 79 -14.29 -0.83 -25.82
C TYR A 79 -13.38 0.28 -25.31
N ASP A 80 -13.98 1.38 -24.86
CA ASP A 80 -13.22 2.36 -24.08
C ASP A 80 -12.93 1.84 -22.64
N ALA A 81 -12.20 2.62 -21.88
CA ALA A 81 -11.83 2.27 -20.50
C ALA A 81 -13.01 2.16 -19.52
N GLN A 82 -14.19 2.60 -19.88
CA GLN A 82 -15.44 2.51 -19.13
C GLN A 82 -16.33 1.36 -19.60
N GLY A 83 -15.90 0.61 -20.62
CA GLY A 83 -16.65 -0.47 -21.25
C GLY A 83 -17.69 -0.01 -22.26
N ASN A 84 -17.66 1.25 -22.73
CA ASN A 84 -18.58 1.68 -23.78
C ASN A 84 -18.16 1.07 -25.13
N ILE A 85 -19.13 0.44 -25.81
CA ILE A 85 -18.94 -0.23 -27.09
C ILE A 85 -18.55 0.78 -28.17
N GLN A 86 -17.53 0.46 -28.96
CA GLN A 86 -17.22 1.17 -30.20
C GLN A 86 -17.96 0.51 -31.37
N THR A 87 -18.30 1.30 -32.37
CA THR A 87 -19.12 0.82 -33.50
C THR A 87 -18.40 -0.14 -34.44
N LEU A 88 -17.04 -0.10 -34.43
CA LEU A 88 -16.23 -0.99 -35.25
C LEU A 88 -16.17 -2.38 -34.62
N VAL A 89 -16.50 -3.39 -35.42
CA VAL A 89 -16.25 -4.81 -35.13
C VAL A 89 -15.47 -5.37 -36.30
N VAL A 90 -14.31 -5.97 -36.04
CA VAL A 90 -13.44 -6.52 -37.08
C VAL A 90 -13.57 -8.03 -37.13
N LYS A 91 -13.98 -8.58 -38.27
CA LYS A 91 -14.04 -10.02 -38.51
C LYS A 91 -12.64 -10.59 -38.75
N ILE A 92 -12.30 -11.64 -38.01
CA ILE A 92 -11.06 -12.36 -38.16
C ILE A 92 -11.28 -13.53 -39.12
N PRO A 93 -10.51 -13.67 -40.21
CA PRO A 93 -10.76 -14.70 -41.19
C PRO A 93 -10.38 -16.08 -40.66
N PRO A 94 -11.18 -17.14 -40.95
CA PRO A 94 -10.79 -18.51 -40.74
C PRO A 94 -9.71 -18.94 -41.76
N PRO A 95 -9.16 -20.17 -41.66
CA PRO A 95 -8.26 -20.73 -42.64
C PRO A 95 -8.79 -20.63 -44.08
N GLY A 96 -7.89 -20.50 -45.05
CA GLY A 96 -8.25 -20.32 -46.46
C GLY A 96 -9.12 -21.44 -47.00
N GLY A 97 -10.29 -21.06 -47.57
CA GLY A 97 -11.22 -22.03 -48.14
C GLY A 97 -12.19 -22.69 -47.14
N VAL A 98 -12.13 -22.34 -45.87
CA VAL A 98 -13.05 -22.83 -44.82
C VAL A 98 -14.15 -21.81 -44.57
N ALA A 99 -15.43 -22.24 -44.67
CA ALA A 99 -16.57 -21.44 -44.32
C ALA A 99 -16.98 -21.71 -42.85
N ALA A 100 -16.20 -21.17 -41.90
CA ALA A 100 -16.42 -21.33 -40.48
C ALA A 100 -16.23 -19.99 -39.78
N VAL A 101 -16.64 -19.91 -38.52
CA VAL A 101 -16.23 -18.85 -37.59
C VAL A 101 -14.81 -19.15 -37.17
N SER A 102 -13.91 -18.17 -37.21
CA SER A 102 -12.54 -18.32 -36.71
C SER A 102 -12.50 -18.28 -35.18
N THR A 103 -11.40 -18.76 -34.61
CA THR A 103 -11.19 -18.81 -33.15
C THR A 103 -10.01 -17.91 -32.74
N PRO A 104 -10.13 -16.56 -32.82
CA PRO A 104 -9.05 -15.65 -32.47
C PRO A 104 -8.65 -15.76 -31.00
N SER A 105 -7.34 -15.74 -30.73
CA SER A 105 -6.73 -15.87 -29.42
C SER A 105 -5.93 -14.62 -29.05
N GLY A 106 -4.66 -14.52 -29.41
CA GLY A 106 -3.83 -13.34 -29.14
C GLY A 106 -4.12 -12.17 -30.08
N THR A 107 -3.82 -10.96 -29.64
CA THR A 107 -3.82 -9.74 -30.47
C THR A 107 -2.70 -8.80 -30.07
N VAL A 108 -2.13 -8.09 -31.06
CA VAL A 108 -1.12 -7.04 -30.81
C VAL A 108 -1.38 -5.79 -31.65
N ALA A 109 -1.10 -4.63 -31.07
CA ALA A 109 -1.04 -3.35 -31.77
C ALA A 109 0.33 -3.20 -32.45
N ASN A 110 0.37 -2.88 -33.74
CA ASN A 110 1.60 -2.71 -34.51
C ASN A 110 1.79 -1.25 -34.94
N GLY A 111 2.71 -0.55 -34.29
CA GLY A 111 3.09 0.83 -34.63
C GLY A 111 4.16 0.94 -35.72
N THR A 112 4.53 -0.15 -36.40
CA THR A 112 5.61 -0.16 -37.41
C THR A 112 5.04 -0.07 -38.83
N GLN A 113 5.92 0.08 -39.82
CA GLN A 113 5.56 0.04 -41.23
C GLN A 113 5.59 -1.38 -41.82
N GLY A 114 5.97 -2.39 -41.06
CA GLY A 114 5.97 -3.80 -41.45
C GLY A 114 4.58 -4.46 -41.34
N PHE A 115 4.53 -5.75 -41.56
CA PHE A 115 3.33 -6.58 -41.45
C PHE A 115 2.20 -6.08 -42.38
N GLN A 116 2.55 -5.88 -43.64
CA GLN A 116 1.61 -5.31 -44.62
C GLN A 116 0.56 -6.33 -45.05
N VAL A 117 -0.68 -5.88 -45.12
CA VAL A 117 -1.82 -6.67 -45.59
C VAL A 117 -2.69 -5.85 -46.53
N THR A 118 -3.50 -6.51 -47.34
CA THR A 118 -4.52 -5.88 -48.16
C THR A 118 -5.88 -6.14 -47.54
N SER A 119 -6.47 -5.11 -46.93
CA SER A 119 -7.79 -5.15 -46.32
C SER A 119 -8.61 -3.97 -46.82
N GLY A 120 -9.91 -4.17 -47.05
CA GLY A 120 -10.78 -3.13 -47.59
C GLY A 120 -10.37 -2.58 -48.97
N GLY A 121 -9.64 -3.37 -49.76
CA GLY A 121 -9.09 -2.97 -51.06
C GLY A 121 -7.85 -2.08 -51.02
N THR A 122 -7.27 -1.84 -49.84
CA THR A 122 -6.05 -1.01 -49.63
C THR A 122 -4.96 -1.84 -49.04
N THR A 123 -3.73 -1.71 -49.54
CA THR A 123 -2.53 -2.33 -48.97
C THR A 123 -1.85 -1.34 -48.04
N GLY A 124 -1.49 -1.81 -46.84
CA GLY A 124 -0.79 -1.02 -45.83
C GLY A 124 -0.39 -1.86 -44.63
N PRO A 125 0.41 -1.27 -43.69
CA PRO A 125 0.81 -1.98 -42.49
C PRO A 125 -0.44 -2.35 -41.66
N SER A 126 -0.46 -3.55 -41.10
CA SER A 126 -1.45 -3.95 -40.12
C SER A 126 -1.34 -3.02 -38.90
N LEU A 127 -2.44 -2.41 -38.48
CA LEU A 127 -2.50 -1.70 -37.20
C LEU A 127 -2.70 -2.68 -36.05
N PHE A 128 -3.48 -3.73 -36.28
CA PHE A 128 -3.68 -4.83 -35.33
C PHE A 128 -3.45 -6.17 -36.04
N ILE A 129 -2.82 -7.09 -35.32
CA ILE A 129 -2.51 -8.43 -35.80
C ILE A 129 -3.13 -9.42 -34.81
N PHE A 130 -3.69 -10.50 -35.33
CA PHE A 130 -4.43 -11.51 -34.60
C PHE A 130 -3.90 -12.89 -34.97
N ASP A 131 -3.81 -13.80 -34.01
CA ASP A 131 -3.65 -15.22 -34.25
C ASP A 131 -4.92 -15.99 -33.87
N THR A 132 -4.99 -17.27 -34.25
CA THR A 132 -6.16 -18.11 -34.01
C THR A 132 -5.75 -19.51 -33.61
N GLU A 133 -6.62 -20.21 -32.87
CA GLU A 133 -6.48 -21.64 -32.61
C GLU A 133 -6.61 -22.47 -33.88
N ASP A 134 -7.24 -21.93 -34.93
CA ASP A 134 -7.30 -22.53 -36.25
C ASP A 134 -5.94 -22.60 -36.97
N GLY A 135 -4.89 -22.00 -36.41
CA GLY A 135 -3.54 -21.98 -36.97
C GLY A 135 -3.31 -20.86 -37.98
N THR A 136 -4.04 -19.75 -37.89
CA THR A 136 -3.86 -18.61 -38.81
C THR A 136 -3.31 -17.39 -38.10
N ILE A 137 -2.66 -16.49 -38.86
CA ILE A 137 -2.33 -15.13 -38.46
C ILE A 137 -2.92 -14.17 -39.49
N SER A 138 -3.58 -13.11 -39.02
CA SER A 138 -4.23 -12.11 -39.87
C SER A 138 -3.93 -10.69 -39.41
N GLY A 139 -4.02 -9.72 -40.30
CA GLY A 139 -3.78 -8.31 -40.00
C GLY A 139 -4.94 -7.43 -40.44
N TRP A 140 -5.18 -6.34 -39.70
CA TRP A 140 -6.11 -5.29 -40.07
C TRP A 140 -5.38 -3.94 -40.20
N ASN A 141 -5.49 -3.32 -41.39
CA ASN A 141 -4.71 -2.12 -41.76
C ASN A 141 -5.48 -0.80 -41.61
N GLY A 142 -6.56 -0.76 -40.86
CA GLY A 142 -7.38 0.44 -40.67
C GLY A 142 -8.49 0.60 -41.71
N ASN A 143 -8.65 -0.31 -42.69
CA ASN A 143 -9.64 -0.18 -43.75
C ASN A 143 -10.64 -1.35 -43.73
N GLY A 144 -11.94 -1.00 -43.81
CA GLY A 144 -13.01 -1.97 -43.77
C GLY A 144 -13.20 -2.64 -42.41
N THR A 145 -13.99 -3.71 -42.39
CA THR A 145 -14.40 -4.45 -41.19
C THR A 145 -13.88 -5.89 -41.16
N ASN A 146 -12.95 -6.25 -42.03
CA ASN A 146 -12.37 -7.60 -42.09
C ASN A 146 -10.86 -7.48 -42.01
N ALA A 147 -10.24 -8.28 -41.15
CA ALA A 147 -8.80 -8.52 -41.22
C ALA A 147 -8.48 -9.39 -42.45
N ALA A 148 -7.26 -9.31 -42.92
CA ALA A 148 -6.77 -10.09 -44.05
C ALA A 148 -5.87 -11.23 -43.56
N LEU A 149 -6.07 -12.42 -44.06
CA LEU A 149 -5.23 -13.60 -43.80
C LEU A 149 -3.81 -13.35 -44.31
N ALA A 150 -2.81 -13.50 -43.44
CA ALA A 150 -1.41 -13.30 -43.73
C ALA A 150 -0.61 -14.60 -43.65
N VAL A 151 -0.92 -15.49 -42.69
CA VAL A 151 -0.31 -16.80 -42.52
C VAL A 151 -1.41 -17.83 -42.34
N ASP A 152 -1.30 -18.95 -43.01
CA ASP A 152 -2.19 -20.12 -42.87
C ASP A 152 -1.35 -21.37 -42.62
N ASN A 153 -1.22 -21.77 -41.37
CA ASN A 153 -0.53 -22.98 -40.91
C ASN A 153 -1.55 -24.02 -40.41
N SER A 154 -2.82 -23.91 -40.82
CA SER A 154 -3.89 -24.86 -40.47
C SER A 154 -3.74 -26.23 -41.13
N GLN A 155 -2.98 -26.31 -42.26
CA GLN A 155 -2.88 -27.47 -43.10
C GLN A 155 -1.77 -28.45 -42.64
N GLY A 156 -1.92 -29.74 -42.91
CA GLY A 156 -0.85 -30.71 -42.75
C GLY A 156 -0.98 -31.70 -41.58
N GLY A 157 -2.19 -32.02 -41.14
CA GLY A 157 -2.47 -33.11 -40.18
C GLY A 157 -2.16 -32.82 -38.71
N ALA A 158 -1.27 -31.90 -38.44
CA ALA A 158 -1.00 -31.28 -37.14
C ALA A 158 -0.73 -29.79 -37.34
N GLY A 159 -1.72 -29.08 -37.87
CA GLY A 159 -1.65 -27.63 -38.06
C GLY A 159 -1.32 -26.88 -36.76
N ALA A 160 -0.86 -25.66 -36.84
CA ALA A 160 -0.61 -24.84 -35.66
C ALA A 160 -1.90 -24.63 -34.84
N VAL A 161 -1.76 -24.44 -33.54
CA VAL A 161 -2.79 -24.00 -32.62
C VAL A 161 -2.20 -22.81 -31.87
N TYR A 162 -2.46 -21.62 -32.37
CA TYR A 162 -1.93 -20.41 -31.71
C TYR A 162 -2.78 -20.02 -30.52
N LYS A 163 -2.12 -19.76 -29.39
CA LYS A 163 -2.76 -19.43 -28.13
C LYS A 163 -2.41 -18.04 -27.62
N GLY A 164 -1.42 -17.35 -28.23
CA GLY A 164 -1.02 -16.02 -27.79
C GLY A 164 0.00 -15.38 -28.71
N LEU A 165 0.00 -14.05 -28.75
CA LEU A 165 0.75 -13.25 -29.70
C LEU A 165 1.47 -12.09 -29.00
N ALA A 166 2.72 -11.81 -29.39
CA ALA A 166 3.46 -10.63 -28.93
C ALA A 166 4.28 -10.01 -30.06
N LEU A 167 4.52 -8.70 -29.99
CA LEU A 167 5.34 -7.96 -30.94
C LEU A 167 6.59 -7.46 -30.24
N ILE A 168 7.77 -7.78 -30.75
CA ILE A 168 9.06 -7.31 -30.23
C ILE A 168 9.82 -6.52 -31.28
N THR A 169 10.66 -5.60 -30.81
CA THR A 169 11.67 -4.93 -31.64
C THR A 169 13.03 -5.05 -30.97
N ASN A 170 14.02 -5.55 -31.71
CA ASN A 170 15.41 -5.63 -31.28
C ASN A 170 16.31 -4.90 -32.28
N SER A 171 17.63 -5.03 -32.15
CA SER A 171 18.61 -4.38 -33.05
C SER A 171 18.58 -4.87 -34.49
N THR A 172 17.91 -6.00 -34.78
CA THR A 172 17.86 -6.61 -36.11
C THR A 172 16.53 -6.37 -36.84
N GLY A 173 15.47 -5.96 -36.12
CA GLY A 173 14.16 -5.72 -36.71
C GLY A 173 13.00 -5.84 -35.73
N THR A 174 11.80 -5.79 -36.29
CA THR A 174 10.55 -6.08 -35.57
C THR A 174 10.07 -7.47 -35.93
N PHE A 175 9.68 -8.22 -34.92
CA PHE A 175 9.27 -9.62 -35.04
C PHE A 175 7.98 -9.86 -34.29
N LEU A 176 7.14 -10.73 -34.87
CA LEU A 176 5.94 -11.25 -34.25
C LEU A 176 6.29 -12.61 -33.61
N LEU A 177 5.90 -12.80 -32.37
CA LEU A 177 6.06 -14.04 -31.61
C LEU A 177 4.70 -14.68 -31.44
N ALA A 178 4.55 -15.96 -31.87
CA ALA A 178 3.30 -16.70 -31.75
C ALA A 178 3.51 -17.95 -30.88
N ALA A 179 2.67 -18.10 -29.85
CA ALA A 179 2.68 -19.28 -28.98
C ALA A 179 1.89 -20.43 -29.64
N ASN A 180 2.57 -21.26 -30.43
CA ASN A 180 1.95 -22.43 -31.00
C ASN A 180 1.90 -23.57 -29.99
N PHE A 181 0.70 -23.93 -29.54
CA PHE A 181 0.48 -24.96 -28.52
C PHE A 181 0.87 -26.38 -28.95
N ARG A 182 1.35 -26.54 -30.17
CA ARG A 182 1.91 -27.79 -30.72
C ARG A 182 3.43 -27.74 -30.88
N SER A 183 4.07 -26.64 -30.47
CA SER A 183 5.52 -26.43 -30.55
C SER A 183 6.15 -26.28 -29.17
N PRO A 184 7.35 -26.78 -28.91
CA PRO A 184 8.04 -26.57 -27.64
C PRO A 184 8.62 -25.14 -27.47
N ALA A 185 8.62 -24.34 -28.55
CA ALA A 185 9.16 -23.00 -28.61
C ALA A 185 8.20 -22.07 -29.35
N LEU A 186 8.37 -20.75 -29.17
CA LEU A 186 7.60 -19.77 -29.94
C LEU A 186 7.98 -19.85 -31.43
N GLU A 187 7.00 -19.62 -32.28
CA GLU A 187 7.25 -19.31 -33.68
C GLU A 187 7.53 -17.82 -33.83
N VAL A 188 8.49 -17.48 -34.67
CA VAL A 188 8.93 -16.11 -34.90
C VAL A 188 8.68 -15.74 -36.35
N TYR A 189 8.02 -14.60 -36.59
CA TYR A 189 7.77 -14.09 -37.95
C TYR A 189 8.43 -12.71 -38.10
N ASP A 190 9.04 -12.49 -39.27
CA ASP A 190 9.59 -11.18 -39.64
C ASP A 190 8.46 -10.20 -40.06
N ALA A 191 8.83 -8.96 -40.35
CA ALA A 191 7.91 -7.91 -40.75
C ALA A 191 7.17 -8.17 -42.09
N ASN A 192 7.47 -9.26 -42.80
CA ASN A 192 6.79 -9.73 -43.99
C ASN A 192 5.96 -10.99 -43.75
N PHE A 193 5.71 -11.35 -42.50
CA PHE A 193 5.03 -12.58 -42.08
C PHE A 193 5.76 -13.87 -42.52
N GLN A 194 7.09 -13.80 -42.73
CA GLN A 194 7.90 -14.99 -43.04
C GLN A 194 8.52 -15.55 -41.76
N LEU A 195 8.57 -16.88 -41.61
CA LEU A 195 9.26 -17.50 -40.50
C LEU A 195 10.70 -17.02 -40.43
N ALA A 196 11.12 -16.61 -39.24
CA ALA A 196 12.43 -16.07 -38.96
C ALA A 196 13.11 -16.83 -37.81
N HIS A 197 14.43 -16.72 -37.76
CA HIS A 197 15.23 -17.28 -36.67
C HIS A 197 16.03 -16.14 -36.01
N LEU A 198 15.87 -16.01 -34.71
CA LEU A 198 16.71 -15.17 -33.88
C LEU A 198 17.90 -15.94 -33.32
N THR A 199 18.81 -15.30 -32.63
CA THR A 199 19.98 -15.99 -32.04
C THR A 199 19.60 -17.00 -30.96
N GLY A 200 18.51 -16.74 -30.21
CA GLY A 200 17.85 -17.67 -29.31
C GLY A 200 16.55 -18.21 -29.92
N ALA A 201 16.04 -19.27 -29.36
CA ALA A 201 14.88 -19.99 -29.88
C ALA A 201 13.62 -19.83 -29.02
N PHE A 202 13.60 -18.96 -28.03
CA PHE A 202 12.52 -18.86 -27.01
C PHE A 202 12.19 -20.26 -26.43
N LEU A 203 13.20 -21.07 -26.19
CA LEU A 203 13.10 -22.40 -25.62
C LEU A 203 13.61 -22.40 -24.18
N ASP A 204 12.79 -22.85 -23.23
CA ASP A 204 13.26 -23.15 -21.88
C ASP A 204 13.93 -24.54 -21.89
N PRO A 205 15.26 -24.63 -21.68
CA PRO A 205 16.01 -25.87 -21.85
C PRO A 205 15.66 -26.96 -20.83
N ASN A 206 14.98 -26.60 -19.74
CA ASN A 206 14.63 -27.49 -18.65
C ASN A 206 13.11 -27.67 -18.49
N LEU A 207 12.32 -27.30 -19.50
CA LEU A 207 10.87 -27.46 -19.44
C LEU A 207 10.52 -28.96 -19.46
N PRO A 208 9.68 -29.45 -18.53
CA PRO A 208 9.24 -30.83 -18.55
C PRO A 208 8.47 -31.18 -19.84
N ALA A 209 8.56 -32.43 -20.25
CA ALA A 209 7.84 -32.92 -21.44
C ALA A 209 6.32 -32.74 -21.27
N GLY A 210 5.64 -32.32 -22.34
CA GLY A 210 4.21 -32.06 -22.38
C GLY A 210 3.81 -30.62 -22.05
N PHE A 211 4.71 -29.83 -21.48
CA PHE A 211 4.48 -28.39 -21.33
C PHE A 211 4.96 -27.63 -22.56
N VAL A 212 4.18 -26.66 -23.00
CA VAL A 212 4.45 -25.85 -24.19
C VAL A 212 4.03 -24.38 -23.95
N PRO A 213 4.51 -23.44 -24.78
CA PRO A 213 4.08 -22.04 -24.72
C PRO A 213 2.55 -21.92 -24.82
N PHE A 214 1.96 -21.16 -23.87
CA PHE A 214 0.52 -20.93 -23.80
C PHE A 214 0.20 -19.44 -23.93
N GLY A 215 0.89 -18.57 -23.18
CA GLY A 215 0.83 -17.11 -23.31
C GLY A 215 2.22 -16.54 -23.58
N VAL A 216 2.27 -15.36 -24.22
CA VAL A 216 3.51 -14.61 -24.47
C VAL A 216 3.26 -13.12 -24.34
N HIS A 217 4.08 -12.44 -23.54
CA HIS A 217 3.93 -11.00 -23.27
C HIS A 217 5.29 -10.30 -23.23
N VAL A 218 5.32 -9.00 -23.55
CA VAL A 218 6.54 -8.19 -23.53
C VAL A 218 6.59 -7.36 -22.25
N LEU A 219 7.65 -7.50 -21.48
CA LEU A 219 7.92 -6.77 -20.25
C LEU A 219 9.15 -5.87 -20.43
N GLY A 220 8.95 -4.71 -21.06
CA GLY A 220 10.05 -3.79 -21.39
C GLY A 220 11.06 -4.40 -22.35
N SER A 221 12.27 -4.74 -21.88
CA SER A 221 13.33 -5.38 -22.68
C SER A 221 13.36 -6.91 -22.58
N GLN A 222 12.34 -7.52 -22.02
CA GLN A 222 12.24 -8.98 -21.84
C GLN A 222 10.92 -9.49 -22.40
N VAL A 223 10.90 -10.79 -22.72
CA VAL A 223 9.71 -11.54 -23.09
C VAL A 223 9.43 -12.54 -21.98
N VAL A 224 8.22 -12.54 -21.46
CA VAL A 224 7.72 -13.58 -20.57
C VAL A 224 6.89 -14.56 -21.36
N VAL A 225 7.14 -15.84 -21.16
CA VAL A 225 6.36 -16.95 -21.74
C VAL A 225 5.78 -17.76 -20.59
N THR A 226 4.48 -17.97 -20.64
CA THR A 226 3.77 -18.88 -19.74
C THR A 226 3.53 -20.22 -20.44
N TYR A 227 3.54 -21.29 -19.67
CA TYR A 227 3.46 -22.65 -20.22
C TYR A 227 2.35 -23.43 -19.54
N ALA A 228 1.61 -24.21 -20.32
CA ALA A 228 0.60 -25.13 -19.83
C ALA A 228 0.88 -26.57 -20.29
N LEU A 229 0.34 -27.53 -19.56
CA LEU A 229 0.40 -28.94 -19.92
C LEU A 229 -0.60 -29.21 -21.04
N GLN A 230 -0.12 -29.81 -22.16
CA GLN A 230 -0.97 -30.19 -23.30
C GLN A 230 -1.90 -31.34 -22.93
N ASP A 231 -3.11 -31.32 -23.47
CA ASP A 231 -3.98 -32.49 -23.59
C ASP A 231 -3.48 -33.49 -24.67
N ALA A 232 -4.15 -34.63 -24.79
CA ALA A 232 -3.76 -35.66 -25.75
C ALA A 232 -3.89 -35.19 -27.22
N PRO A 233 -4.93 -34.42 -27.64
CA PRO A 233 -5.03 -33.81 -28.96
C PRO A 233 -4.02 -32.68 -29.20
N LYS A 234 -3.34 -32.16 -28.17
CA LYS A 234 -2.45 -31.01 -28.19
C LYS A 234 -3.18 -29.74 -28.63
N HIS A 235 -4.38 -29.57 -28.13
CA HIS A 235 -5.23 -28.41 -28.43
C HIS A 235 -5.51 -27.58 -27.18
N ASP A 236 -5.85 -28.24 -26.07
CA ASP A 236 -6.28 -27.53 -24.85
C ASP A 236 -5.35 -27.83 -23.66
N PRO A 237 -5.29 -26.94 -22.66
CA PRO A 237 -4.50 -27.17 -21.47
C PRO A 237 -5.16 -28.18 -20.52
N VAL A 238 -4.36 -28.99 -19.85
CA VAL A 238 -4.81 -29.84 -18.73
C VAL A 238 -4.72 -29.05 -17.44
N ASN A 239 -5.85 -28.54 -16.98
CA ASN A 239 -5.94 -27.70 -15.79
C ASN A 239 -5.76 -28.51 -14.51
N ALA A 240 -4.80 -28.16 -13.69
CA ALA A 240 -4.61 -28.65 -12.33
C ALA A 240 -3.63 -27.75 -11.58
N PRO A 241 -3.71 -27.67 -10.23
CA PRO A 241 -2.69 -27.00 -9.43
C PRO A 241 -1.30 -27.56 -9.71
N GLY A 242 -0.34 -26.70 -9.99
CA GLY A 242 1.02 -27.06 -10.36
C GLY A 242 1.26 -27.30 -11.86
N ASN A 243 0.22 -27.28 -12.69
CA ASN A 243 0.35 -27.40 -14.15
C ASN A 243 0.66 -26.04 -14.78
N GLY A 244 1.86 -25.51 -14.52
CA GLY A 244 2.30 -24.25 -15.10
C GLY A 244 3.77 -23.94 -14.85
N PHE A 245 4.34 -23.16 -15.79
CA PHE A 245 5.69 -22.59 -15.70
C PHE A 245 5.66 -21.17 -16.27
N VAL A 246 6.60 -20.34 -15.81
CA VAL A 246 6.80 -18.97 -16.32
C VAL A 246 8.30 -18.77 -16.53
N SER A 247 8.71 -18.41 -17.75
CA SER A 247 10.11 -18.19 -18.10
C SER A 247 10.33 -16.84 -18.76
N LEU A 248 11.50 -16.25 -18.55
CA LEU A 248 11.95 -15.00 -19.15
C LEU A 248 12.99 -15.27 -20.24
N PHE A 249 12.88 -14.49 -21.30
CA PHE A 249 13.79 -14.43 -22.42
C PHE A 249 14.21 -13.00 -22.69
N ASP A 250 15.35 -12.80 -23.33
CA ASP A 250 15.69 -11.51 -23.92
C ASP A 250 14.94 -11.32 -25.28
N LEU A 251 15.03 -10.11 -25.85
CA LEU A 251 14.40 -9.81 -27.14
C LEU A 251 15.03 -10.54 -28.34
N ASN A 252 16.09 -11.30 -28.13
CA ASN A 252 16.71 -12.15 -29.14
C ASN A 252 16.35 -13.64 -28.98
N GLY A 253 15.47 -13.95 -28.02
CA GLY A 253 15.01 -15.32 -27.75
C GLY A 253 15.95 -16.16 -26.90
N ASN A 254 16.99 -15.56 -26.30
CA ASN A 254 17.87 -16.29 -25.39
C ASN A 254 17.18 -16.46 -24.05
N PHE A 255 17.22 -17.68 -23.49
CA PHE A 255 16.69 -17.99 -22.17
C PHE A 255 17.45 -17.21 -21.09
N VAL A 256 16.76 -16.44 -20.29
CA VAL A 256 17.33 -15.71 -19.16
C VAL A 256 17.21 -16.54 -17.90
N ARG A 257 15.99 -16.91 -17.53
CA ARG A 257 15.70 -17.77 -16.36
C ARG A 257 14.23 -18.19 -16.32
N ARG A 258 13.95 -19.20 -15.52
CA ARG A 258 12.59 -19.53 -15.10
C ARG A 258 12.25 -18.67 -13.88
N VAL A 259 11.07 -18.02 -13.91
CA VAL A 259 10.55 -17.20 -12.80
C VAL A 259 9.81 -18.08 -11.80
N ALA A 260 8.87 -18.89 -12.30
CA ALA A 260 8.02 -19.71 -11.45
C ALA A 260 7.80 -21.10 -12.06
N SER A 261 7.58 -22.08 -11.20
CA SER A 261 7.37 -23.49 -11.57
C SER A 261 6.34 -24.11 -10.66
N ASN A 262 5.35 -24.79 -11.21
CA ASN A 262 4.36 -25.55 -10.45
C ASN A 262 3.62 -24.70 -9.37
N GLY A 263 3.43 -25.24 -8.17
CA GLY A 263 2.86 -24.52 -7.03
C GLY A 263 1.46 -23.97 -7.31
N ASN A 264 1.31 -22.65 -7.25
CA ASN A 264 0.04 -21.94 -7.48
C ASN A 264 -0.27 -21.73 -8.97
N LEU A 265 0.62 -22.15 -9.90
CA LEU A 265 0.36 -22.03 -11.32
C LEU A 265 -0.60 -23.12 -11.78
N ASN A 266 -1.61 -22.74 -12.55
CA ASN A 266 -2.63 -23.63 -13.10
C ASN A 266 -3.00 -23.15 -14.51
N SER A 267 -2.31 -23.68 -15.52
CA SER A 267 -2.41 -23.24 -16.91
C SER A 267 -2.32 -21.70 -17.03
N PRO A 268 -1.20 -21.09 -16.61
CA PRO A 268 -1.07 -19.63 -16.63
C PRO A 268 -1.06 -19.09 -18.05
N TRP A 269 -1.81 -18.01 -18.32
CA TRP A 269 -1.83 -17.34 -19.63
C TRP A 269 -1.36 -15.90 -19.56
N GLY A 270 -2.11 -14.99 -18.96
CA GLY A 270 -1.80 -13.57 -18.86
C GLY A 270 -0.63 -13.29 -17.92
N ALA A 271 0.25 -12.36 -18.31
CA ALA A 271 1.37 -11.93 -17.47
C ALA A 271 1.73 -10.46 -17.69
N VAL A 272 1.79 -9.67 -16.61
CA VAL A 272 2.08 -8.23 -16.69
C VAL A 272 2.78 -7.74 -15.42
N ILE A 273 3.64 -6.70 -15.54
CA ILE A 273 4.20 -6.03 -14.36
C ILE A 273 3.19 -5.03 -13.81
N ALA A 274 2.88 -5.14 -12.53
CA ALA A 274 2.03 -4.18 -11.85
C ALA A 274 2.76 -2.83 -11.71
N PRO A 275 2.11 -1.70 -12.04
CA PRO A 275 2.67 -0.38 -11.78
C PRO A 275 2.78 -0.15 -10.27
N ALA A 276 3.71 0.71 -9.83
CA ALA A 276 3.95 0.99 -8.41
C ALA A 276 2.69 1.45 -7.63
N GLY A 277 1.70 2.01 -8.31
CA GLY A 277 0.42 2.43 -7.72
C GLY A 277 -0.64 1.34 -7.59
N PHE A 278 -0.34 0.09 -7.97
CA PHE A 278 -1.28 -1.04 -7.90
C PHE A 278 -1.29 -1.74 -6.55
N GLY A 279 -1.37 -0.99 -5.46
CA GLY A 279 -1.54 -1.53 -4.11
C GLY A 279 -0.38 -2.44 -3.65
N ALA A 280 -0.71 -3.51 -2.94
CA ALA A 280 0.26 -4.38 -2.28
C ALA A 280 1.27 -5.05 -3.23
N PHE A 281 0.92 -5.23 -4.49
CA PHE A 281 1.74 -5.91 -5.49
C PHE A 281 2.36 -4.96 -6.53
N GLY A 282 2.44 -3.65 -6.22
CA GLY A 282 3.09 -2.69 -7.10
C GLY A 282 4.56 -3.00 -7.36
N GLY A 283 4.94 -3.21 -8.61
CA GLY A 283 6.27 -3.61 -9.06
C GLY A 283 6.45 -5.12 -9.29
N ASP A 284 5.51 -5.95 -8.84
CA ASP A 284 5.59 -7.41 -8.99
C ASP A 284 5.08 -7.88 -10.37
N LEU A 285 5.48 -9.09 -10.75
CA LEU A 285 4.92 -9.80 -11.89
C LEU A 285 3.59 -10.44 -11.49
N LEU A 286 2.49 -9.98 -12.09
CA LEU A 286 1.20 -10.62 -11.98
C LEU A 286 1.09 -11.71 -13.05
N VAL A 287 0.65 -12.91 -12.63
CA VAL A 287 0.41 -14.06 -13.51
C VAL A 287 -1.00 -14.56 -13.29
N GLY A 288 -1.82 -14.53 -14.33
CA GLY A 288 -3.20 -14.99 -14.34
C GLY A 288 -3.30 -16.46 -14.74
N ASN A 289 -3.99 -17.25 -13.95
CA ASN A 289 -4.26 -18.66 -14.22
C ASN A 289 -5.57 -18.80 -15.01
N PHE A 290 -5.49 -19.35 -16.20
CA PHE A 290 -6.68 -19.80 -16.92
C PHE A 290 -7.43 -20.89 -16.15
N GLY A 291 -6.70 -21.84 -15.56
CA GLY A 291 -7.26 -23.07 -15.01
C GLY A 291 -8.08 -22.91 -13.72
N ASP A 292 -7.83 -21.85 -12.92
CA ASP A 292 -8.59 -21.60 -11.69
C ASP A 292 -9.05 -20.14 -11.53
N GLY A 293 -8.71 -19.28 -12.49
CA GLY A 293 -9.18 -17.89 -12.53
C GLY A 293 -8.52 -16.97 -11.51
N THR A 294 -7.44 -17.39 -10.85
CA THR A 294 -6.74 -16.60 -9.85
C THR A 294 -5.58 -15.81 -10.45
N ILE A 295 -5.19 -14.71 -9.80
CA ILE A 295 -4.02 -13.90 -10.18
C ILE A 295 -3.00 -13.98 -9.05
N ASN A 296 -1.80 -14.47 -9.38
CA ASN A 296 -0.68 -14.63 -8.46
C ASN A 296 0.38 -13.56 -8.73
N ALA A 297 0.93 -12.98 -7.67
CA ALA A 297 2.02 -12.00 -7.74
C ALA A 297 3.35 -12.65 -7.38
N PHE A 298 4.36 -12.44 -8.22
CA PHE A 298 5.72 -12.96 -8.04
C PHE A 298 6.72 -11.81 -8.04
N ASP A 299 7.67 -11.83 -7.11
CA ASP A 299 8.84 -10.97 -7.20
C ASP A 299 9.67 -11.34 -8.44
N LEU A 300 9.76 -10.42 -9.39
CA LEU A 300 10.42 -10.68 -10.66
C LEU A 300 11.90 -11.01 -10.50
N ALA A 301 12.59 -10.51 -9.48
CA ALA A 301 14.03 -10.74 -9.31
C ALA A 301 14.33 -12.11 -8.70
N SER A 302 13.60 -12.54 -7.68
CA SER A 302 13.82 -13.81 -7.00
C SER A 302 12.98 -14.96 -7.56
N GLY A 303 11.81 -14.65 -8.14
CA GLY A 303 10.81 -15.64 -8.55
C GLY A 303 9.94 -16.13 -7.39
N ASN A 304 10.04 -15.53 -6.22
CA ASN A 304 9.24 -15.93 -5.08
C ASN A 304 7.78 -15.50 -5.27
N LEU A 305 6.85 -16.38 -4.90
CA LEU A 305 5.45 -16.03 -4.77
C LEU A 305 5.30 -15.03 -3.62
N ILE A 306 4.75 -13.85 -3.91
CA ILE A 306 4.46 -12.80 -2.93
C ILE A 306 3.06 -12.98 -2.36
N GLY A 307 2.10 -13.33 -3.19
CA GLY A 307 0.73 -13.56 -2.78
C GLY A 307 -0.21 -13.73 -3.97
N GLN A 308 -1.51 -13.70 -3.67
CA GLN A 308 -2.61 -13.81 -4.63
C GLN A 308 -3.55 -12.62 -4.42
N LEU A 309 -4.09 -12.04 -5.48
CA LEU A 309 -5.00 -10.90 -5.39
C LEU A 309 -6.27 -11.30 -4.62
N GLN A 310 -6.67 -10.46 -3.66
CA GLN A 310 -7.80 -10.70 -2.76
C GLN A 310 -8.81 -9.56 -2.82
N ASP A 311 -10.06 -9.87 -2.52
CA ASP A 311 -11.12 -8.90 -2.30
C ASP A 311 -11.00 -8.20 -0.92
N ALA A 312 -11.95 -7.33 -0.60
CA ALA A 312 -11.98 -6.62 0.69
C ALA A 312 -12.21 -7.55 1.90
N ASN A 313 -12.62 -8.80 1.69
CA ASN A 313 -12.84 -9.79 2.74
C ASN A 313 -11.64 -10.73 2.90
N GLY A 314 -10.56 -10.50 2.14
CA GLY A 314 -9.37 -11.36 2.12
C GLY A 314 -9.56 -12.67 1.36
N GLN A 315 -10.62 -12.79 0.53
CA GLN A 315 -10.83 -13.96 -0.32
C GLN A 315 -10.13 -13.76 -1.66
N ALA A 316 -9.56 -14.83 -2.22
CA ALA A 316 -8.98 -14.77 -3.55
C ALA A 316 -10.02 -14.31 -4.59
N ILE A 317 -9.64 -13.37 -5.45
CA ILE A 317 -10.46 -12.98 -6.60
C ILE A 317 -10.33 -14.09 -7.65
N VAL A 318 -11.48 -14.63 -8.08
CA VAL A 318 -11.55 -15.73 -9.03
C VAL A 318 -12.39 -15.33 -10.24
N ASN A 319 -11.79 -15.40 -11.42
CA ASN A 319 -12.45 -15.22 -12.71
C ASN A 319 -12.11 -16.45 -13.58
N LEU A 320 -12.99 -17.44 -13.60
CA LEU A 320 -12.76 -18.71 -14.32
C LEU A 320 -12.43 -18.44 -15.79
N SER A 321 -11.54 -19.24 -16.36
CA SER A 321 -10.99 -19.06 -17.71
C SER A 321 -10.45 -17.63 -17.90
N LEU A 322 -9.58 -17.20 -16.96
CA LEU A 322 -8.91 -15.91 -17.02
C LEU A 322 -7.86 -15.93 -18.16
N TRP A 323 -7.99 -14.96 -19.06
CA TRP A 323 -7.12 -14.84 -20.22
C TRP A 323 -6.11 -13.71 -20.07
N ASP A 324 -6.32 -12.60 -20.75
CA ASP A 324 -5.34 -11.51 -20.78
C ASP A 324 -5.51 -10.51 -19.63
N MET A 325 -4.40 -9.84 -19.36
CA MET A 325 -4.31 -8.79 -18.34
C MET A 325 -3.39 -7.67 -18.82
N VAL A 326 -3.90 -6.44 -18.85
CA VAL A 326 -3.13 -5.25 -19.23
C VAL A 326 -3.43 -4.08 -18.28
N PHE A 327 -2.46 -3.20 -18.08
CA PHE A 327 -2.71 -1.92 -17.42
C PHE A 327 -2.98 -0.83 -18.45
N GLY A 328 -3.81 0.15 -18.08
CA GLY A 328 -4.01 1.33 -18.90
C GLY A 328 -2.70 2.08 -19.15
N ALA A 329 -2.55 2.74 -20.29
CA ALA A 329 -1.36 3.49 -20.64
C ALA A 329 -1.66 4.67 -21.57
N GLY A 330 -0.89 5.76 -21.45
CA GLY A 330 -0.89 6.89 -22.37
C GLY A 330 -2.23 7.62 -22.51
N GLY A 331 -3.17 7.42 -21.59
CA GLY A 331 -4.54 7.96 -21.64
C GLY A 331 -5.60 6.96 -22.12
N THR A 332 -5.20 5.74 -22.56
CA THR A 332 -6.10 4.60 -22.71
C THR A 332 -6.20 3.93 -21.35
N GLY A 333 -7.27 4.19 -20.63
CA GLY A 333 -7.48 3.70 -19.27
C GLY A 333 -6.58 4.36 -18.21
N ASP A 334 -6.85 4.03 -16.95
CA ASP A 334 -6.02 4.45 -15.81
C ASP A 334 -4.79 3.54 -15.69
N PRO A 335 -3.57 4.07 -15.53
CA PRO A 335 -2.35 3.27 -15.48
C PRO A 335 -2.23 2.38 -14.24
N ASN A 336 -3.03 2.59 -13.20
CA ASN A 336 -3.08 1.74 -12.01
C ASN A 336 -4.32 0.82 -11.98
N THR A 337 -5.06 0.74 -13.06
CA THR A 337 -6.20 -0.17 -13.23
C THR A 337 -5.79 -1.33 -14.12
N LEU A 338 -5.94 -2.56 -13.60
CA LEU A 338 -5.76 -3.79 -14.36
C LEU A 338 -7.04 -4.09 -15.13
N TYR A 339 -6.97 -4.15 -16.44
CA TYR A 339 -8.03 -4.60 -17.34
C TYR A 339 -7.79 -6.06 -17.68
N PHE A 340 -8.83 -6.89 -17.68
CA PHE A 340 -8.69 -8.31 -17.97
C PHE A 340 -9.88 -8.89 -18.70
N THR A 341 -9.66 -10.02 -19.36
CA THR A 341 -10.68 -10.83 -20.05
C THR A 341 -10.83 -12.19 -19.40
N SER A 342 -12.02 -12.77 -19.50
CA SER A 342 -12.32 -14.07 -18.92
C SER A 342 -13.44 -14.76 -19.71
N GLY A 343 -13.27 -16.07 -19.98
CA GLY A 343 -14.25 -16.94 -20.61
C GLY A 343 -15.17 -17.59 -19.59
N LEU A 344 -16.28 -16.94 -19.25
CA LEU A 344 -17.19 -17.45 -18.23
C LEU A 344 -17.87 -18.76 -18.66
N THR A 345 -18.26 -19.59 -17.67
CA THR A 345 -19.07 -20.80 -17.86
C THR A 345 -18.42 -21.75 -18.88
N ASP A 346 -17.20 -22.22 -18.55
CA ASP A 346 -16.41 -23.09 -19.42
C ASP A 346 -16.28 -22.50 -20.83
N GLU A 347 -15.89 -21.22 -20.93
CA GLU A 347 -15.63 -20.48 -22.16
C GLU A 347 -16.85 -20.22 -23.06
N MET A 348 -18.07 -20.53 -22.60
CA MET A 348 -19.28 -20.28 -23.39
C MET A 348 -19.70 -18.79 -23.39
N HIS A 349 -19.23 -18.01 -22.43
CA HIS A 349 -19.58 -16.60 -22.24
C HIS A 349 -18.33 -15.76 -22.04
N GLY A 350 -18.50 -14.43 -22.02
CA GLY A 350 -17.38 -13.49 -21.92
C GLY A 350 -17.55 -12.42 -20.85
N LEU A 351 -16.41 -11.98 -20.33
CA LEU A 351 -16.28 -10.85 -19.43
C LEU A 351 -15.05 -10.01 -19.80
N PHE A 352 -15.24 -8.69 -19.90
CA PHE A 352 -14.21 -7.68 -19.85
C PHE A 352 -14.41 -6.86 -18.58
N ALA A 353 -13.41 -6.82 -17.71
CA ALA A 353 -13.53 -6.24 -16.38
C ALA A 353 -12.24 -5.55 -15.93
N THR A 354 -12.31 -4.90 -14.77
CA THR A 354 -11.16 -4.23 -14.15
C THR A 354 -10.96 -4.66 -12.70
N LEU A 355 -9.70 -4.57 -12.25
CA LEU A 355 -9.32 -4.60 -10.84
C LEU A 355 -8.59 -3.31 -10.48
N THR A 356 -9.02 -2.68 -9.39
CA THR A 356 -8.38 -1.50 -8.81
C THR A 356 -7.98 -1.79 -7.36
N ALA A 357 -6.78 -1.36 -6.97
CA ALA A 357 -6.36 -1.48 -5.59
C ALA A 357 -7.23 -0.60 -4.68
N ASN A 358 -7.69 -1.16 -3.58
CA ASN A 358 -8.41 -0.39 -2.56
C ASN A 358 -7.42 0.52 -1.82
N ALA A 359 -7.85 1.75 -1.54
CA ALA A 359 -7.05 2.65 -0.74
C ALA A 359 -6.75 2.04 0.63
N THR A 360 -5.50 2.09 1.06
CA THR A 360 -5.15 1.75 2.44
C THR A 360 -5.90 2.73 3.35
N PRO A 361 -6.72 2.28 4.31
CA PRO A 361 -7.33 3.18 5.27
C PRO A 361 -6.23 4.03 5.93
N PRO A 362 -6.45 5.32 6.14
CA PRO A 362 -5.50 6.11 6.92
C PRO A 362 -5.22 5.39 8.24
N PRO A 363 -3.97 5.31 8.70
CA PRO A 363 -3.69 4.73 10.00
C PRO A 363 -4.54 5.45 11.05
N ALA A 364 -5.15 4.70 11.94
CA ALA A 364 -5.87 5.29 13.06
C ALA A 364 -4.89 6.23 13.79
N SER A 365 -5.33 7.45 14.07
CA SER A 365 -4.48 8.42 14.76
C SER A 365 -4.16 7.88 16.14
N ALA A 366 -2.87 7.88 16.51
CA ALA A 366 -2.43 7.45 17.82
C ALA A 366 -3.19 8.22 18.92
N ASP A 367 -3.86 7.51 19.82
CA ASP A 367 -4.69 8.05 20.88
C ASP A 367 -4.47 7.25 22.19
N PHE A 368 -5.09 7.67 23.29
CA PHE A 368 -5.02 6.97 24.56
C PHE A 368 -6.37 6.89 25.26
N SER A 369 -6.55 5.87 26.07
CA SER A 369 -7.69 5.74 26.98
C SER A 369 -7.28 6.11 28.41
N ILE A 370 -8.27 6.54 29.22
CA ILE A 370 -8.08 6.80 30.66
C ILE A 370 -9.12 6.01 31.46
N ALA A 371 -8.67 5.38 32.53
CA ALA A 371 -9.53 4.67 33.47
C ALA A 371 -9.06 4.90 34.92
N THR A 372 -9.96 4.77 35.88
CA THR A 372 -9.67 4.89 37.31
C THR A 372 -10.16 3.67 38.08
N SER A 373 -9.38 3.25 39.07
CA SER A 373 -9.75 2.12 39.95
C SER A 373 -9.27 2.39 41.39
N PRO A 374 -10.21 2.38 42.38
CA PRO A 374 -11.65 2.29 42.25
C PRO A 374 -12.27 3.55 41.61
N THR A 375 -13.50 3.45 41.08
CA THR A 375 -14.26 4.57 40.50
C THR A 375 -14.97 5.42 41.56
N SER A 376 -14.93 5.00 42.83
CA SER A 376 -15.48 5.72 43.96
C SER A 376 -14.65 5.51 45.22
N ALA A 377 -14.63 6.51 46.11
CA ALA A 377 -13.96 6.41 47.40
C ALA A 377 -14.75 7.20 48.47
N THR A 378 -14.66 6.72 49.70
CA THR A 378 -15.26 7.35 50.88
C THR A 378 -14.15 7.72 51.85
N VAL A 379 -14.16 8.96 52.35
CA VAL A 379 -13.16 9.48 53.30
C VAL A 379 -13.83 10.29 54.40
N THR A 380 -13.24 10.27 55.60
CA THR A 380 -13.59 11.22 56.66
C THR A 380 -12.74 12.52 56.55
N PRO A 381 -13.26 13.70 56.95
CA PRO A 381 -12.47 14.92 56.92
C PRO A 381 -11.14 14.78 57.65
N GLY A 382 -10.05 15.19 57.00
CA GLY A 382 -8.67 15.03 57.48
C GLY A 382 -7.96 13.78 57.03
N GLN A 383 -8.64 12.86 56.37
CA GLN A 383 -8.03 11.65 55.77
C GLN A 383 -7.78 11.82 54.29
N SER A 384 -7.03 10.92 53.73
CA SER A 384 -6.76 10.82 52.28
C SER A 384 -7.13 9.47 51.74
N THR A 385 -7.40 9.42 50.45
CA THR A 385 -7.60 8.18 49.69
C THR A 385 -6.75 8.18 48.43
N THR A 386 -6.46 6.98 47.93
CA THR A 386 -5.69 6.80 46.71
C THR A 386 -6.51 6.06 45.65
N ILE A 387 -6.32 6.44 44.41
CA ILE A 387 -6.98 5.87 43.24
C ILE A 387 -5.93 5.64 42.15
N THR A 388 -5.90 4.46 41.57
CA THR A 388 -5.04 4.18 40.43
C THR A 388 -5.66 4.77 39.16
N VAL A 389 -4.91 5.60 38.47
CA VAL A 389 -5.24 6.10 37.14
C VAL A 389 -4.43 5.30 36.12
N THR A 390 -5.10 4.68 35.17
CA THR A 390 -4.47 3.90 34.11
C THR A 390 -4.69 4.57 32.77
N LEU A 391 -3.62 4.78 32.02
CA LEU A 391 -3.62 5.24 30.63
C LEU A 391 -3.27 4.07 29.74
N GLY A 392 -4.15 3.72 28.80
CA GLY A 392 -3.93 2.66 27.80
C GLY A 392 -3.53 3.27 26.45
N SER A 393 -2.46 2.76 25.83
CA SER A 393 -2.09 3.14 24.47
C SER A 393 -3.10 2.60 23.46
N LEU A 394 -3.57 3.45 22.56
CA LEU A 394 -4.37 3.11 21.39
C LEU A 394 -3.56 3.50 20.15
N ASP A 395 -3.58 2.65 19.14
CA ASP A 395 -2.95 2.89 17.84
C ASP A 395 -1.49 3.40 17.91
N GLY A 396 -0.72 2.79 18.85
CA GLY A 396 0.71 3.07 18.99
C GLY A 396 1.06 4.34 19.76
N PHE A 397 0.12 4.96 20.48
CA PHE A 397 0.37 6.14 21.31
C PHE A 397 1.46 5.87 22.37
N ALA A 398 2.47 6.76 22.42
CA ALA A 398 3.60 6.66 23.36
C ALA A 398 4.06 8.02 23.91
N ALA A 399 3.28 9.07 23.70
CA ALA A 399 3.65 10.41 24.13
C ALA A 399 3.43 10.66 25.62
N ALA A 400 4.17 11.63 26.18
CA ALA A 400 4.00 12.08 27.56
C ALA A 400 2.63 12.71 27.74
N THR A 401 1.90 12.28 28.77
CA THR A 401 0.53 12.69 29.07
C THR A 401 0.49 13.24 30.50
N THR A 402 0.08 14.49 30.66
CA THR A 402 -0.07 15.17 31.95
C THR A 402 -1.44 14.88 32.55
N LEU A 403 -1.46 14.69 33.87
CA LEU A 403 -2.68 14.41 34.63
C LEU A 403 -3.10 15.63 35.46
N SER A 404 -4.40 15.91 35.50
CA SER A 404 -5.01 16.97 36.29
C SER A 404 -6.35 16.52 36.87
N CYS A 405 -6.85 17.22 37.87
CA CYS A 405 -8.17 16.99 38.41
C CYS A 405 -8.95 18.31 38.60
N SER A 406 -10.27 18.22 38.49
CA SER A 406 -11.19 19.32 38.70
C SER A 406 -12.45 18.86 39.45
N GLY A 407 -13.29 19.77 39.89
CA GLY A 407 -14.51 19.43 40.62
C GLY A 407 -14.28 19.03 42.09
N LEU A 408 -13.14 19.40 42.68
CA LEU A 408 -12.81 19.10 44.07
C LEU A 408 -13.72 19.87 45.05
N PRO A 409 -14.19 19.21 46.15
CA PRO A 409 -14.82 19.93 47.27
C PRO A 409 -13.87 20.99 47.83
N THR A 410 -14.43 22.00 48.48
CA THR A 410 -13.64 23.02 49.18
C THR A 410 -12.76 22.35 50.25
N LEU A 411 -11.55 22.85 50.42
CA LEU A 411 -10.53 22.30 51.36
C LEU A 411 -10.09 20.86 51.03
N THR A 412 -10.17 20.46 49.75
CA THR A 412 -9.67 19.19 49.24
C THR A 412 -8.56 19.48 48.23
N THR A 413 -7.56 18.63 48.20
CA THR A 413 -6.45 18.68 47.22
C THR A 413 -6.31 17.35 46.50
N CYS A 414 -5.82 17.37 45.27
CA CYS A 414 -5.40 16.18 44.55
C CYS A 414 -3.94 16.27 44.11
N ALA A 415 -3.27 15.14 44.09
CA ALA A 415 -1.90 15.03 43.59
C ALA A 415 -1.72 13.72 42.87
N PHE A 416 -0.95 13.74 41.77
CA PHE A 416 -0.63 12.58 40.98
C PHE A 416 0.85 12.20 41.16
N SER A 417 1.13 10.92 41.29
CA SER A 417 2.48 10.39 41.38
C SER A 417 2.64 9.16 40.47
N PRO A 418 3.35 9.31 39.33
CA PRO A 418 3.90 10.53 38.72
C PRO A 418 2.80 11.46 38.18
N SER A 419 3.10 12.75 38.02
CA SER A 419 2.15 13.75 37.46
C SER A 419 2.04 13.69 35.94
N SER A 420 2.96 12.99 35.28
CA SER A 420 2.94 12.69 33.87
C SER A 420 3.33 11.25 33.63
N VAL A 421 2.66 10.58 32.73
CA VAL A 421 2.95 9.17 32.33
C VAL A 421 3.05 9.07 30.81
N SER A 422 3.90 8.15 30.36
CA SER A 422 4.07 7.83 28.93
C SER A 422 3.85 6.33 28.76
N PRO A 423 2.68 5.88 28.29
CA PRO A 423 2.49 4.48 27.98
C PRO A 423 3.43 4.07 26.83
N GLN A 424 3.90 2.84 26.84
CA GLN A 424 4.55 2.25 25.67
C GLN A 424 3.49 1.91 24.63
N ALA A 425 3.87 1.92 23.35
CA ALA A 425 2.96 1.53 22.28
C ALA A 425 2.31 0.15 22.54
N GLY A 426 0.99 0.10 22.54
CA GLY A 426 0.21 -1.11 22.83
C GLY A 426 0.19 -1.56 24.30
N ALA A 427 0.73 -0.76 25.23
CA ALA A 427 0.79 -1.07 26.67
C ALA A 427 0.05 -0.01 27.50
N SER A 428 -0.04 -0.23 28.82
CA SER A 428 -0.62 0.72 29.75
C SER A 428 0.43 1.28 30.69
N ALA A 429 0.21 2.52 31.16
CA ALA A 429 1.00 3.16 32.21
C ALA A 429 0.08 3.67 33.33
N THR A 430 0.56 3.70 34.55
CA THR A 430 -0.27 4.07 35.70
C THR A 430 0.31 5.23 36.48
N SER A 431 -0.59 6.00 37.13
CA SER A 431 -0.28 6.99 38.14
C SER A 431 -1.19 6.80 39.35
N THR A 432 -0.71 7.14 40.53
CA THR A 432 -1.51 7.15 41.73
C THR A 432 -2.05 8.58 41.99
N LEU A 433 -3.37 8.71 41.93
CA LEU A 433 -4.07 9.93 42.38
C LEU A 433 -4.28 9.83 43.88
N THR A 434 -3.78 10.78 44.64
CA THR A 434 -4.06 10.97 46.08
C THR A 434 -4.98 12.15 46.25
N ILE A 435 -6.15 11.90 46.87
CA ILE A 435 -7.12 12.95 47.24
C ILE A 435 -7.05 13.12 48.75
N ALA A 436 -6.72 14.35 49.23
CA ALA A 436 -6.59 14.65 50.66
C ALA A 436 -7.60 15.68 51.08
N THR A 437 -8.27 15.44 52.19
CA THR A 437 -9.29 16.32 52.82
C THR A 437 -8.68 17.02 54.05
N LYS A 438 -9.34 18.07 54.51
CA LYS A 438 -8.93 18.80 55.73
C LYS A 438 -9.82 18.43 56.90
N PRO A 439 -9.24 18.26 58.13
CA PRO A 439 -10.02 17.92 59.33
C PRO A 439 -10.97 19.02 59.75
N VAL A 440 -12.02 18.66 60.47
CA VAL A 440 -12.88 19.63 61.14
C VAL A 440 -12.02 20.38 62.17
N GLY A 441 -12.14 21.73 62.22
CA GLY A 441 -11.27 22.57 63.04
C GLY A 441 -10.02 23.09 62.31
N TYR A 442 -9.83 22.73 61.01
CA TYR A 442 -8.73 23.25 60.19
C TYR A 442 -8.91 24.77 59.97
N ASN A 443 -8.01 25.59 60.55
CA ASN A 443 -7.97 27.05 60.34
C ASN A 443 -6.85 27.39 59.35
N PRO A 444 -7.16 27.83 58.11
CA PRO A 444 -6.13 28.15 57.11
C PRO A 444 -5.28 29.36 57.48
N GLN A 445 -5.72 30.15 58.49
CA GLN A 445 -4.98 31.33 58.95
C GLN A 445 -3.75 30.98 59.82
N VAL A 446 -3.75 29.83 60.52
CA VAL A 446 -2.63 29.42 61.39
C VAL A 446 -1.36 29.11 60.59
N LEU A 447 -1.49 28.59 59.40
CA LEU A 447 -0.35 28.28 58.53
C LEU A 447 0.30 29.53 57.89
N ARG A 448 -0.44 30.66 57.79
CA ARG A 448 0.13 31.92 57.27
C ARG A 448 1.10 32.57 58.29
N GLY A 449 0.92 32.34 59.60
CA GLY A 449 1.83 32.81 60.64
C GLY A 449 3.18 32.10 60.64
N MET A 450 3.25 30.81 60.34
CA MET A 450 4.52 30.07 60.28
C MET A 450 5.31 30.40 59.01
N GLY A 451 4.68 30.77 57.91
CA GLY A 451 5.34 31.19 56.68
C GLY A 451 6.18 32.47 56.84
N SER A 452 5.73 33.42 57.70
CA SER A 452 6.44 34.67 57.89
C SER A 452 7.77 34.52 58.65
N ILE A 453 7.90 33.55 59.55
CA ILE A 453 9.14 33.28 60.27
C ILE A 453 10.18 32.59 59.35
N PHE A 454 9.72 31.73 58.45
CA PHE A 454 10.59 31.06 57.49
C PHE A 454 11.17 32.01 56.41
N TRP A 455 10.43 33.06 56.06
CA TRP A 455 10.86 34.06 55.07
C TRP A 455 11.87 35.07 55.65
N GLY A 456 11.81 35.36 56.96
CA GLY A 456 12.79 36.21 57.64
C GLY A 456 14.22 35.62 57.65
N THR A 457 14.34 34.32 57.79
CA THR A 457 15.64 33.63 57.80
C THR A 457 16.23 33.50 56.38
N MET A 458 15.41 33.37 55.36
CA MET A 458 15.87 33.35 53.97
C MET A 458 16.36 34.72 53.48
N SER A 459 15.77 35.85 53.97
CA SER A 459 16.21 37.21 53.64
C SER A 459 17.61 37.51 54.23
N ALA A 460 17.92 37.00 55.41
CA ALA A 460 19.25 37.16 56.03
C ALA A 460 20.35 36.40 55.30
N LEU A 461 20.03 35.21 54.77
CA LEU A 461 20.96 34.41 53.96
C LEU A 461 21.18 35.04 52.57
N GLY A 462 20.19 35.70 51.99
CA GLY A 462 20.31 36.42 50.73
C GLY A 462 21.24 37.62 50.79
N LEU A 463 21.20 38.39 51.90
CA LEU A 463 22.14 39.51 52.17
C LEU A 463 23.57 39.02 52.34
N LEU A 464 23.78 37.90 52.99
CA LEU A 464 25.09 37.30 53.17
C LEU A 464 25.69 36.84 51.80
N GLY A 465 24.84 36.34 50.90
CA GLY A 465 25.23 35.97 49.53
C GLY A 465 25.70 37.16 48.69
N LEU A 466 25.03 38.31 48.84
CA LEU A 466 25.40 39.55 48.16
C LEU A 466 26.72 40.16 48.64
N VAL A 467 27.01 40.07 49.90
CA VAL A 467 28.30 40.54 50.48
C VAL A 467 29.47 39.62 50.02
N LEU A 468 29.24 38.32 49.90
CA LEU A 468 30.24 37.37 49.41
C LEU A 468 30.52 37.56 47.93
N THR A 469 29.51 37.88 47.10
CA THR A 469 29.70 38.14 45.67
C THR A 469 30.41 39.44 45.40
N GLN A 470 30.22 40.48 46.23
CA GLN A 470 30.97 41.74 46.13
C GLN A 470 32.46 41.58 46.46
N LYS A 471 32.78 40.71 47.41
CA LYS A 471 34.18 40.39 47.78
C LYS A 471 34.92 39.59 46.72
N TRP A 472 34.17 38.83 45.86
CA TRP A 472 34.71 38.07 44.76
C TRP A 472 34.94 38.89 43.49
N ARG A 473 34.24 39.97 43.30
CA ARG A 473 34.35 40.86 42.11
C ARG A 473 35.66 41.63 42.03
N ASN A 474 36.40 41.75 43.13
CA ASN A 474 37.63 42.52 43.23
C ASN A 474 38.91 41.68 43.11
N ARG A 475 38.86 40.46 42.60
CA ARG A 475 40.05 39.64 42.30
C ARG A 475 40.41 39.70 40.80
N PRO A 476 41.71 39.82 40.45
CA PRO A 476 42.15 39.90 39.08
C PRO A 476 41.93 38.60 38.30
N ALA A 477 41.68 38.74 37.01
CA ALA A 477 41.24 37.70 36.07
C ALA A 477 42.29 36.59 35.87
N GLY A 478 41.92 35.36 36.27
CA GLY A 478 42.65 34.16 35.94
C GLY A 478 41.70 32.99 35.91
N ARG A 479 41.56 32.40 34.73
CA ARG A 479 40.94 31.11 34.36
C ARG A 479 39.70 30.66 35.16
N GLY A 480 38.51 30.76 34.53
CA GLY A 480 37.28 30.14 35.02
C GLY A 480 36.00 30.70 34.44
N GLY A 481 35.80 30.65 33.12
CA GLY A 481 34.63 31.23 32.43
C GLY A 481 33.25 30.58 32.73
N VAL A 482 33.23 29.38 33.27
CA VAL A 482 31.98 28.62 33.50
C VAL A 482 31.29 29.02 34.84
N VAL A 483 32.08 29.38 35.86
CA VAL A 483 31.55 29.71 37.20
C VAL A 483 30.87 31.11 37.21
N ARG A 484 31.25 32.00 36.28
CA ARG A 484 30.61 33.34 36.16
C ARG A 484 29.16 33.31 35.68
N SER A 485 28.83 32.39 34.80
CA SER A 485 27.46 32.28 34.25
C SER A 485 26.46 31.74 35.28
N PHE A 486 26.86 30.83 36.12
CA PHE A 486 26.01 30.28 37.18
C PHE A 486 25.73 31.28 38.30
N ALA A 487 26.71 32.09 38.67
CA ALA A 487 26.51 33.11 39.70
C ALA A 487 25.57 34.25 39.27
N MET A 488 25.58 34.63 37.98
CA MET A 488 24.63 35.64 37.46
C MET A 488 23.20 35.11 37.37
N ALA A 489 23.00 33.86 36.97
CA ALA A 489 21.69 33.27 36.93
C ALA A 489 21.02 33.12 38.29
N PHE A 490 21.82 32.77 39.33
CA PHE A 490 21.33 32.65 40.69
C PHE A 490 20.97 33.99 41.33
N ALA A 491 21.73 35.05 41.01
CA ALA A 491 21.45 36.43 41.48
C ALA A 491 20.16 37.02 40.82
N LEU A 492 19.90 36.68 39.53
CA LEU A 492 18.72 37.16 38.84
C LEU A 492 17.42 36.50 39.35
N CYS A 493 17.47 35.21 39.72
CA CYS A 493 16.33 34.52 40.34
C CYS A 493 15.97 35.04 41.73
N LEU A 494 16.97 35.50 42.51
CA LEU A 494 16.74 36.08 43.82
C LEU A 494 16.12 37.51 43.77
N VAL A 495 16.45 38.32 42.77
CA VAL A 495 15.88 39.66 42.57
C VAL A 495 14.44 39.61 42.07
N LEU A 496 14.08 38.65 41.24
CA LEU A 496 12.69 38.46 40.79
C LEU A 496 11.75 37.96 41.89
N GLY A 497 12.26 37.27 42.90
CA GLY A 497 11.45 36.83 44.06
C GLY A 497 11.06 37.96 45.03
N VAL A 498 11.78 39.07 45.03
CA VAL A 498 11.57 40.18 45.99
C VAL A 498 10.51 41.20 45.50
N VAL A 499 10.25 41.30 44.20
CA VAL A 499 9.35 42.32 43.64
C VAL A 499 7.86 41.98 43.80
N VAL A 500 7.49 40.75 44.20
CA VAL A 500 6.10 40.30 44.30
C VAL A 500 5.48 40.55 45.69
N THR A 501 6.21 41.06 46.65
CA THR A 501 5.75 41.11 48.07
C THR A 501 5.39 42.49 48.62
N ILE A 502 5.25 43.56 47.81
CA ILE A 502 4.80 44.86 48.31
C ILE A 502 3.47 45.24 47.67
N GLY A 503 2.39 44.75 48.24
CA GLY A 503 1.03 45.15 47.87
C GLY A 503 -0.05 44.40 48.62
N GLY A 504 -0.33 44.76 49.82
CA GLY A 504 -1.44 44.19 50.58
C GLY A 504 -1.86 44.96 51.82
N CYS A 505 -2.71 45.88 51.60
CA CYS A 505 -3.45 46.58 52.70
C CYS A 505 -4.53 45.71 53.32
N GLY A 506 -4.66 45.83 54.60
CA GLY A 506 -5.66 45.54 55.56
C GLY A 506 -6.95 44.82 55.15
N TYR A 507 -7.30 43.83 55.96
CA TYR A 507 -8.64 43.27 55.94
C TYR A 507 -9.12 42.97 57.37
N ASN A 508 -10.35 43.45 57.68
CA ASN A 508 -11.05 43.21 58.93
C ASN A 508 -11.33 41.72 59.13
N ALA A 509 -10.97 41.16 60.25
CA ALA A 509 -11.26 39.82 60.67
C ALA A 509 -12.73 39.62 60.97
N SER A 510 -13.50 39.06 60.07
CA SER A 510 -14.74 38.39 60.46
C SER A 510 -14.37 36.96 60.89
N SER A 511 -14.94 36.53 62.03
CA SER A 511 -14.75 35.23 62.62
C SER A 511 -15.16 34.13 61.63
N ALA A 512 -14.19 33.54 60.94
CA ALA A 512 -14.41 32.38 60.09
C ALA A 512 -14.60 31.15 60.97
N SER A 513 -15.74 30.49 60.86
CA SER A 513 -16.02 29.20 61.45
C SER A 513 -14.97 28.19 60.95
N SER A 514 -14.37 27.43 61.83
CA SER A 514 -13.37 26.39 61.52
C SER A 514 -14.08 25.18 60.96
N THR A 515 -14.35 25.18 59.65
CA THR A 515 -14.97 24.07 58.94
C THR A 515 -13.89 23.26 58.22
N GLY A 516 -13.93 21.93 58.38
CA GLY A 516 -13.14 20.99 57.57
C GLY A 516 -13.72 20.84 56.16
N THR A 517 -13.22 19.90 55.39
CA THR A 517 -13.83 19.55 54.10
C THR A 517 -15.30 19.19 54.33
N PRO A 518 -16.27 19.83 53.63
CA PRO A 518 -17.69 19.59 53.84
C PRO A 518 -18.07 18.15 53.53
N ALA A 519 -18.98 17.59 54.36
CA ALA A 519 -19.59 16.29 54.06
C ALA A 519 -20.46 16.36 52.80
N GLY A 520 -20.49 15.32 52.01
CA GLY A 520 -21.27 15.25 50.79
C GLY A 520 -20.60 14.35 49.71
N THR A 521 -21.33 14.12 48.64
CA THR A 521 -20.83 13.35 47.50
C THR A 521 -20.61 14.27 46.31
N THR A 522 -19.46 14.15 45.66
CA THR A 522 -19.11 14.92 44.47
C THR A 522 -18.37 14.05 43.44
N THR A 523 -18.47 14.38 42.17
CA THR A 523 -17.67 13.75 41.12
C THR A 523 -16.46 14.62 40.83
N ILE A 524 -15.27 14.04 41.01
CA ILE A 524 -13.99 14.63 40.64
C ILE A 524 -13.67 14.16 39.22
N MET A 525 -13.45 15.11 38.30
CA MET A 525 -13.01 14.80 36.95
C MET A 525 -11.49 14.67 36.93
N VAL A 526 -10.99 13.50 36.50
CA VAL A 526 -9.58 13.22 36.22
C VAL A 526 -9.36 13.39 34.73
N THR A 527 -8.52 14.33 34.34
CA THR A 527 -8.23 14.65 32.95
C THR A 527 -6.77 14.32 32.62
N ALA A 528 -6.57 13.63 31.52
CA ALA A 528 -5.26 13.35 30.94
C ALA A 528 -5.13 14.14 29.63
N THR A 529 -4.00 14.85 29.44
CA THR A 529 -3.77 15.70 28.26
C THR A 529 -2.39 15.46 27.67
N SER A 530 -2.34 15.28 26.34
CA SER A 530 -1.11 15.15 25.55
C SER A 530 -1.25 15.95 24.25
N GLY A 531 -0.61 17.11 24.17
CA GLY A 531 -0.78 18.02 23.03
C GLY A 531 -2.25 18.46 22.87
N ALA A 532 -2.85 18.14 21.73
CA ALA A 532 -4.26 18.43 21.44
C ALA A 532 -5.23 17.35 21.94
N LEU A 533 -4.74 16.16 22.30
CA LEU A 533 -5.56 15.06 22.81
C LEU A 533 -5.87 15.27 24.29
N SER A 534 -7.13 15.08 24.67
CA SER A 534 -7.58 15.20 26.05
C SER A 534 -8.74 14.26 26.34
N HIS A 535 -8.57 13.40 27.34
CA HIS A 535 -9.58 12.45 27.80
C HIS A 535 -9.81 12.61 29.30
N SER A 536 -11.03 12.37 29.75
CA SER A 536 -11.41 12.51 31.15
C SER A 536 -12.26 11.34 31.63
N THR A 537 -12.12 11.05 32.92
CA THR A 537 -12.95 10.04 33.62
C THR A 537 -13.39 10.60 34.98
N GLY A 538 -14.55 10.18 35.46
CA GLY A 538 -15.10 10.63 36.75
C GLY A 538 -14.75 9.69 37.90
N VAL A 539 -14.43 10.27 39.07
CA VAL A 539 -14.30 9.54 40.33
C VAL A 539 -15.29 10.13 41.33
N THR A 540 -16.13 9.29 41.92
CA THR A 540 -17.09 9.71 42.95
C THR A 540 -16.40 9.72 44.32
N LEU A 541 -16.26 10.91 44.91
CA LEU A 541 -15.76 11.06 46.28
C LEU A 541 -16.93 11.34 47.24
N THR A 542 -17.06 10.56 48.29
CA THR A 542 -17.99 10.76 49.40
C THR A 542 -17.19 11.15 50.65
N VAL A 543 -17.43 12.35 51.18
CA VAL A 543 -16.87 12.84 52.46
C VAL A 543 -17.95 12.64 53.53
N GLN A 544 -17.63 11.93 54.65
CA GLN A 544 -18.57 11.55 55.71
C GLN A 544 -18.26 12.26 57.01
#